data_f5ec244f54bf9296074e051efc054e5e
#
_entry.id   f5ec244f54bf9296074e051efc054e5e
#
_cell.length_a   1.000
_cell.length_b   1.000
_cell.length_c   1.000
_cell.angle_alpha   90.00
_cell.angle_beta   90.00
_cell.angle_gamma   90.00
#
_symmetry.space_group_name_H-M   'P 1'
#
loop_
_entity.id
_entity.type
_entity.pdbx_description
1 polymer ?
#
loop_
_entity_poly.entity_id
_entity_poly.type
_entity_poly.pdbx_seq_one_letter_code
_entity_poly.pdbx_strand_id
1 'polypeptide(L)'
;SCSSLSKTYSITGWRLGYIIAPPNIIDRAKKVHDFLTVGAAAPLQEAVVTGLKFGTDYYDDLLAKYTHKKELFLKGLDELNITHTDPEGAYYVLLDISEFGYESDLEFCEDLAHYVGVGAVPGSSFFREPVNNLIRLHFAKKDETLLSALDRLSRLKQIMCD
;
A
#
# COMPACT_ATOMS: atom_id res chain seq x y z
N SER A 1 -15.15 13.72 5.34
CA SER A 1 -14.10 12.75 5.67
C SER A 1 -14.51 11.36 5.21
N CYS A 2 -13.61 10.64 4.56
CA CYS A 2 -13.79 9.24 4.20
C CYS A 2 -12.67 8.43 4.84
N SER A 3 -12.98 7.27 5.40
CA SER A 3 -11.98 6.41 6.00
C SER A 3 -12.28 4.93 5.74
N SER A 4 -11.23 4.13 5.67
CA SER A 4 -11.32 2.68 5.51
C SER A 4 -10.91 1.98 6.81
N LEU A 5 -11.63 0.93 7.16
CA LEU A 5 -11.30 0.07 8.30
C LEU A 5 -10.36 -1.07 7.90
N SER A 6 -10.13 -1.22 6.59
CA SER A 6 -9.41 -2.34 5.98
C SER A 6 -7.99 -2.55 6.51
N LYS A 7 -7.23 -1.46 6.71
CA LYS A 7 -5.81 -1.53 7.06
C LYS A 7 -5.59 -1.50 8.56
N THR A 8 -6.31 -0.63 9.25
CA THR A 8 -6.22 -0.46 10.71
C THR A 8 -6.50 -1.78 11.45
N TYR A 9 -7.47 -2.55 10.99
CA TYR A 9 -7.89 -3.80 11.63
C TYR A 9 -7.51 -5.05 10.85
N SER A 10 -6.70 -4.94 9.79
CA SER A 10 -6.29 -6.07 8.93
C SER A 10 -7.46 -6.84 8.31
N ILE A 11 -8.56 -6.15 8.00
CA ILE A 11 -9.81 -6.70 7.48
C ILE A 11 -10.08 -6.28 6.03
N THR A 12 -9.06 -6.19 5.20
CA THR A 12 -9.17 -5.70 3.81
C THR A 12 -10.26 -6.44 3.01
N GLY A 13 -10.41 -7.75 3.21
CA GLY A 13 -11.43 -8.56 2.55
C GLY A 13 -12.88 -8.26 2.99
N TRP A 14 -13.08 -7.58 4.11
CA TRP A 14 -14.43 -7.26 4.62
C TRP A 14 -15.09 -6.10 3.88
N ARG A 15 -14.34 -5.32 3.13
CA ARG A 15 -14.83 -4.17 2.34
C ARG A 15 -15.62 -3.15 3.16
N LEU A 16 -15.13 -2.79 4.34
CA LEU A 16 -15.74 -1.83 5.25
C LEU A 16 -14.98 -0.50 5.29
N GLY A 17 -15.74 0.56 5.32
CA GLY A 17 -15.29 1.93 5.52
C GLY A 17 -16.46 2.82 5.93
N TYR A 18 -16.20 4.09 6.16
CA TYR A 18 -17.24 5.03 6.52
C TYR A 18 -17.00 6.42 5.93
N ILE A 19 -18.09 7.16 5.80
CA ILE A 19 -18.09 8.56 5.36
C ILE A 19 -18.73 9.40 6.46
N ILE A 20 -18.09 10.50 6.83
CA ILE A 20 -18.62 11.53 7.71
C ILE A 20 -18.77 12.81 6.88
N ALA A 21 -19.98 13.30 6.72
CA ALA A 21 -20.31 14.47 5.94
C ALA A 21 -21.62 15.10 6.44
N PRO A 22 -21.96 16.35 6.04
CA PRO A 22 -23.26 16.95 6.32
C PRO A 22 -24.43 16.07 5.82
N PRO A 23 -25.60 16.12 6.49
CA PRO A 23 -26.74 15.24 6.16
C PRO A 23 -27.15 15.25 4.69
N ASN A 24 -27.21 16.43 4.05
CA ASN A 24 -27.56 16.58 2.65
C ASN A 24 -26.60 15.86 1.69
N ILE A 25 -25.33 15.70 2.04
CA ILE A 25 -24.33 14.93 1.29
C ILE A 25 -24.56 13.44 1.52
N ILE A 26 -24.74 13.03 2.78
CA ILE A 26 -24.98 11.64 3.14
C ILE A 26 -26.26 11.09 2.50
N ASP A 27 -27.34 11.88 2.48
CA ASP A 27 -28.61 11.44 1.87
C ASP A 27 -28.49 11.19 0.36
N ARG A 28 -27.67 11.97 -0.32
CA ARG A 28 -27.36 11.75 -1.74
C ARG A 28 -26.44 10.54 -1.94
N ALA A 29 -25.40 10.43 -1.12
CA ALA A 29 -24.45 9.32 -1.15
C ALA A 29 -25.16 7.97 -0.91
N LYS A 30 -26.07 7.90 0.07
CA LYS A 30 -26.88 6.71 0.36
C LYS A 30 -27.66 6.24 -0.88
N LYS A 31 -28.33 7.17 -1.60
CA LYS A 31 -29.09 6.82 -2.80
C LYS A 31 -28.22 6.20 -3.88
N VAL A 32 -27.01 6.75 -4.12
CA VAL A 32 -26.08 6.21 -5.10
C VAL A 32 -25.53 4.86 -4.62
N HIS A 33 -25.13 4.77 -3.36
CA HIS A 33 -24.56 3.55 -2.77
C HIS A 33 -25.54 2.38 -2.79
N ASP A 34 -26.84 2.64 -2.54
CA ASP A 34 -27.89 1.63 -2.59
C ASP A 34 -27.98 0.96 -3.98
N PHE A 35 -27.88 1.75 -5.04
CA PHE A 35 -27.87 1.23 -6.41
C PHE A 35 -26.56 0.55 -6.81
N LEU A 36 -25.42 0.95 -6.25
CA LEU A 36 -24.11 0.38 -6.58
C LEU A 36 -23.84 -0.94 -5.86
N THR A 37 -24.17 -1.02 -4.58
CA THR A 37 -23.76 -2.14 -3.72
C THR A 37 -24.81 -2.61 -2.72
N VAL A 38 -26.00 -1.98 -2.69
CA VAL A 38 -27.06 -2.17 -1.69
C VAL A 38 -26.61 -1.75 -0.27
N GLY A 39 -25.46 -2.19 0.19
CA GLY A 39 -24.88 -1.86 1.49
C GLY A 39 -23.72 -2.79 1.85
N ALA A 40 -22.97 -2.40 2.86
CA ALA A 40 -21.96 -3.27 3.44
C ALA A 40 -22.62 -4.40 4.24
N ALA A 41 -22.01 -5.59 4.28
CA ALA A 41 -22.54 -6.76 4.97
C ALA A 41 -22.78 -6.49 6.47
N ALA A 42 -24.02 -6.59 6.91
CA ALA A 42 -24.44 -6.27 8.28
C ALA A 42 -23.67 -7.07 9.36
N PRO A 43 -23.41 -8.39 9.21
CA PRO A 43 -22.62 -9.13 10.19
C PRO A 43 -21.19 -8.60 10.35
N LEU A 44 -20.57 -8.13 9.26
CA LEU A 44 -19.23 -7.57 9.29
C LEU A 44 -19.23 -6.16 9.90
N GLN A 45 -20.27 -5.37 9.67
CA GLN A 45 -20.44 -4.08 10.36
C GLN A 45 -20.54 -4.26 11.88
N GLU A 46 -21.29 -5.26 12.34
CA GLU A 46 -21.40 -5.57 13.76
C GLU A 46 -20.06 -6.05 14.34
N ALA A 47 -19.38 -6.94 13.64
CA ALA A 47 -18.09 -7.47 14.08
C ALA A 47 -17.02 -6.36 14.22
N VAL A 48 -16.97 -5.37 13.33
CA VAL A 48 -15.98 -4.30 13.39
C VAL A 48 -16.17 -3.33 14.56
N VAL A 49 -17.35 -3.31 15.19
CA VAL A 49 -17.61 -2.52 16.39
C VAL A 49 -16.63 -2.91 17.52
N THR A 50 -16.20 -4.17 17.58
CA THR A 50 -15.17 -4.61 18.53
C THR A 50 -13.85 -3.86 18.29
N GLY A 51 -13.40 -3.76 17.04
CA GLY A 51 -12.19 -3.01 16.69
C GLY A 51 -12.29 -1.51 17.00
N LEU A 52 -13.47 -0.91 16.76
CA LEU A 52 -13.71 0.51 17.08
C LEU A 52 -13.69 0.82 18.59
N LYS A 53 -13.75 -0.19 19.43
CA LYS A 53 -13.66 -0.07 20.90
C LYS A 53 -12.26 -0.31 21.45
N PHE A 54 -11.27 -0.62 20.60
CA PHE A 54 -9.89 -0.79 21.05
C PHE A 54 -9.34 0.51 21.66
N GLY A 55 -8.53 0.35 22.72
CA GLY A 55 -7.84 1.46 23.38
C GLY A 55 -6.66 2.00 22.57
N THR A 56 -6.04 3.05 23.09
CA THR A 56 -4.86 3.69 22.46
C THR A 56 -3.68 2.74 22.34
N ASP A 57 -3.53 1.82 23.27
CA ASP A 57 -2.51 0.77 23.27
C ASP A 57 -2.47 -0.02 21.95
N TYR A 58 -3.63 -0.38 21.41
CA TYR A 58 -3.69 -1.05 20.11
C TYR A 58 -3.08 -0.19 18.97
N TYR A 59 -3.39 1.11 18.97
CA TYR A 59 -2.91 2.02 17.93
C TYR A 59 -1.43 2.35 18.09
N ASP A 60 -0.96 2.45 19.33
CA ASP A 60 0.44 2.68 19.66
C ASP A 60 1.30 1.48 19.24
N ASP A 61 0.85 0.26 19.52
CA ASP A 61 1.50 -0.98 19.06
C ASP A 61 1.52 -1.08 17.53
N LEU A 62 0.41 -0.72 16.88
CA LEU A 62 0.30 -0.72 15.43
C LEU A 62 1.28 0.27 14.81
N LEU A 63 1.36 1.48 15.36
CA LEU A 63 2.29 2.53 14.94
C LEU A 63 3.74 2.07 15.09
N ALA A 64 4.13 1.58 16.27
CA ALA A 64 5.48 1.09 16.54
C ALA A 64 5.87 -0.03 15.57
N LYS A 65 4.97 -0.98 15.32
CA LYS A 65 5.18 -2.08 14.38
C LYS A 65 5.43 -1.61 12.96
N TYR A 66 4.65 -0.65 12.46
CA TYR A 66 4.80 -0.17 11.09
C TYR A 66 5.96 0.81 10.94
N THR A 67 6.28 1.59 11.97
CA THR A 67 7.48 2.43 12.02
C THR A 67 8.74 1.57 11.89
N HIS A 68 8.86 0.51 12.70
CA HIS A 68 9.97 -0.44 12.59
C HIS A 68 10.13 -1.01 11.17
N LYS A 69 9.04 -1.48 10.57
CA LYS A 69 9.07 -2.06 9.20
C LYS A 69 9.42 -1.05 8.13
N LYS A 70 8.92 0.19 8.27
CA LYS A 70 9.27 1.31 7.40
C LYS A 70 10.78 1.57 7.48
N GLU A 71 11.30 1.79 8.68
CA GLU A 71 12.73 2.09 8.90
C GLU A 71 13.64 0.99 8.36
N LEU A 72 13.31 -0.29 8.66
CA LEU A 72 14.05 -1.43 8.15
C LEU A 72 14.11 -1.46 6.63
N PHE A 73 12.96 -1.27 5.97
CA PHE A 73 12.87 -1.39 4.52
C PHE A 73 13.48 -0.19 3.79
N LEU A 74 13.17 1.05 4.23
CA LEU A 74 13.70 2.26 3.61
C LEU A 74 15.21 2.37 3.77
N LYS A 75 15.74 2.06 4.98
CA LYS A 75 17.18 2.01 5.19
C LYS A 75 17.87 1.03 4.22
N GLY A 76 17.27 -0.15 3.99
CA GLY A 76 17.80 -1.10 3.03
C GLY A 76 17.77 -0.57 1.59
N LEU A 77 16.73 0.15 1.20
CA LEU A 77 16.65 0.80 -0.11
C LEU A 77 17.72 1.90 -0.27
N ASP A 78 17.96 2.71 0.79
CA ASP A 78 19.02 3.72 0.83
C ASP A 78 20.40 3.09 0.64
N GLU A 79 20.70 2.01 1.36
CA GLU A 79 21.96 1.26 1.25
C GLU A 79 22.21 0.70 -0.15
N LEU A 80 21.13 0.38 -0.87
CA LEU A 80 21.16 -0.08 -2.28
C LEU A 80 21.18 1.08 -3.29
N ASN A 81 21.11 2.33 -2.83
CA ASN A 81 20.98 3.52 -3.68
C ASN A 81 19.79 3.44 -4.63
N ILE A 82 18.65 2.96 -4.16
CA ILE A 82 17.39 2.93 -4.90
C ILE A 82 16.56 4.16 -4.51
N THR A 83 16.30 5.03 -5.47
CA THR A 83 15.52 6.24 -5.24
C THR A 83 14.08 5.90 -4.88
N HIS A 84 13.58 6.44 -3.77
CA HIS A 84 12.25 6.15 -3.27
C HIS A 84 11.62 7.35 -2.55
N THR A 85 10.29 7.28 -2.33
CA THR A 85 9.57 8.23 -1.50
C THR A 85 9.76 7.91 -0.02
N ASP A 86 9.67 8.94 0.85
CA ASP A 86 9.51 8.74 2.30
C ASP A 86 8.02 8.86 2.68
N PRO A 87 7.30 7.74 2.90
CA PRO A 87 5.89 7.78 3.20
C PRO A 87 5.61 8.28 4.62
N GLU A 88 4.76 9.29 4.76
CA GLU A 88 4.30 9.81 6.05
C GLU A 88 3.13 9.01 6.64
N GLY A 89 2.56 8.08 5.89
CA GLY A 89 1.45 7.25 6.33
C GLY A 89 1.23 6.03 5.46
N ALA A 90 0.29 5.16 5.85
CA ALA A 90 0.07 3.86 5.25
C ALA A 90 1.31 2.94 5.33
N TYR A 91 1.50 2.06 4.37
CA TYR A 91 2.63 1.11 4.34
C TYR A 91 3.16 0.89 2.92
N TYR A 92 2.95 1.86 2.05
CA TYR A 92 3.41 1.83 0.67
C TYR A 92 4.61 2.75 0.48
N VAL A 93 5.51 2.36 -0.41
CA VAL A 93 6.63 3.15 -0.89
C VAL A 93 6.64 3.12 -2.41
N LEU A 94 6.92 4.25 -3.03
CA LEU A 94 7.13 4.34 -4.48
C LEU A 94 8.64 4.36 -4.73
N LEU A 95 9.10 3.53 -5.66
CA LEU A 95 10.47 3.53 -6.16
C LEU A 95 10.49 4.23 -7.51
N ASP A 96 11.49 5.06 -7.73
CA ASP A 96 11.76 5.68 -9.03
C ASP A 96 12.64 4.74 -9.87
N ILE A 97 12.13 4.35 -11.03
CA ILE A 97 12.79 3.44 -11.97
C ILE A 97 13.37 4.15 -13.20
N SER A 98 13.44 5.48 -13.19
CA SER A 98 13.90 6.27 -14.33
C SER A 98 15.32 5.89 -14.79
N GLU A 99 16.18 5.45 -13.87
CA GLU A 99 17.56 5.06 -14.18
C GLU A 99 17.68 3.78 -15.02
N PHE A 100 16.62 2.96 -15.11
CA PHE A 100 16.65 1.68 -15.81
C PHE A 100 16.22 1.79 -17.29
N GLY A 101 15.78 2.97 -17.75
CA GLY A 101 15.48 3.23 -19.15
C GLY A 101 14.21 2.57 -19.71
N TYR A 102 13.35 2.02 -18.86
CA TYR A 102 12.06 1.45 -19.28
C TYR A 102 11.07 2.56 -19.66
N GLU A 103 10.36 2.37 -20.77
CA GLU A 103 9.24 3.25 -21.17
C GLU A 103 7.94 2.91 -20.46
N SER A 104 7.83 1.70 -19.90
CA SER A 104 6.65 1.17 -19.23
C SER A 104 7.00 0.62 -17.85
N ASP A 105 6.37 1.16 -16.84
CA ASP A 105 6.45 0.64 -15.46
C ASP A 105 5.80 -0.75 -15.29
N LEU A 106 4.85 -1.10 -16.16
CA LEU A 106 4.27 -2.44 -16.21
C LEU A 106 5.31 -3.46 -16.69
N GLU A 107 5.99 -3.18 -17.79
CA GLU A 107 7.06 -4.04 -18.32
C GLU A 107 8.17 -4.22 -17.28
N PHE A 108 8.60 -3.12 -16.64
CA PHE A 108 9.55 -3.19 -15.54
C PHE A 108 9.06 -4.09 -14.39
N CYS A 109 7.80 -3.99 -13.99
CA CYS A 109 7.25 -4.84 -12.93
C CYS A 109 7.21 -6.33 -13.31
N GLU A 110 6.94 -6.65 -14.57
CA GLU A 110 6.94 -8.03 -15.08
C GLU A 110 8.36 -8.60 -15.06
N ASP A 111 9.35 -7.85 -15.55
CA ASP A 111 10.75 -8.23 -15.53
C ASP A 111 11.33 -8.31 -14.12
N LEU A 112 10.98 -7.36 -13.24
CA LEU A 112 11.33 -7.40 -11.82
C LEU A 112 10.84 -8.68 -11.15
N ALA A 113 9.61 -9.09 -11.44
CA ALA A 113 9.06 -10.33 -10.91
C ALA A 113 9.74 -11.57 -11.49
N HIS A 114 10.04 -11.54 -12.80
CA HIS A 114 10.60 -12.69 -13.52
C HIS A 114 12.09 -12.90 -13.21
N TYR A 115 12.90 -11.86 -13.29
CA TYR A 115 14.35 -11.97 -13.20
C TYR A 115 14.90 -11.73 -11.80
N VAL A 116 14.29 -10.82 -11.04
CA VAL A 116 14.72 -10.48 -9.67
C VAL A 116 13.91 -11.24 -8.62
N GLY A 117 12.67 -11.60 -8.94
CA GLY A 117 11.77 -12.33 -8.06
C GLY A 117 11.13 -11.45 -6.98
N VAL A 118 10.94 -10.15 -7.27
CA VAL A 118 10.24 -9.19 -6.40
C VAL A 118 9.01 -8.68 -7.12
N GLY A 119 7.82 -8.90 -6.53
CA GLY A 119 6.56 -8.40 -7.08
C GLY A 119 6.32 -6.95 -6.69
N ALA A 120 6.04 -6.09 -7.68
CA ALA A 120 5.66 -4.70 -7.52
C ALA A 120 4.34 -4.40 -8.25
N VAL A 121 3.79 -3.22 -8.04
CA VAL A 121 2.59 -2.75 -8.74
C VAL A 121 2.98 -1.51 -9.56
N PRO A 122 2.63 -1.43 -10.86
CA PRO A 122 2.89 -0.27 -11.68
C PRO A 122 2.32 1.00 -11.07
N GLY A 123 3.11 2.07 -11.02
CA GLY A 123 2.70 3.37 -10.50
C GLY A 123 1.60 4.00 -11.34
N SER A 124 1.67 3.84 -12.65
CA SER A 124 0.67 4.31 -13.62
C SER A 124 -0.76 3.93 -13.27
N SER A 125 -0.96 2.81 -12.56
CA SER A 125 -2.27 2.38 -12.07
C SER A 125 -2.90 3.32 -11.03
N PHE A 126 -2.15 4.29 -10.47
CA PHE A 126 -2.60 5.16 -9.38
C PHE A 126 -2.67 6.64 -9.77
N PHE A 127 -2.19 7.00 -10.95
CA PHE A 127 -2.16 8.38 -11.42
C PHE A 127 -3.11 8.58 -12.61
N ARG A 128 -3.68 9.75 -12.72
CA ARG A 128 -4.46 10.16 -13.89
C ARG A 128 -3.57 10.56 -15.05
N GLU A 129 -2.46 11.21 -14.72
CA GLU A 129 -1.45 11.63 -15.68
C GLU A 129 -0.52 10.46 -16.02
N PRO A 130 0.12 10.44 -17.18
CA PRO A 130 1.05 9.37 -17.56
C PRO A 130 2.30 9.44 -16.68
N VAL A 131 2.38 8.58 -15.67
CA VAL A 131 3.51 8.40 -14.77
C VAL A 131 4.00 6.97 -14.93
N ASN A 132 5.04 6.76 -15.73
CA ASN A 132 5.55 5.44 -16.09
C ASN A 132 6.91 5.12 -15.44
N ASN A 133 7.41 6.01 -14.59
CA ASN A 133 8.71 5.89 -13.94
C ASN A 133 8.62 5.51 -12.46
N LEU A 134 7.44 5.13 -11.97
CA LEU A 134 7.25 4.75 -10.58
C LEU A 134 6.67 3.33 -10.48
N ILE A 135 7.19 2.58 -9.52
CA ILE A 135 6.57 1.32 -9.08
C ILE A 135 6.25 1.38 -7.60
N ARG A 136 5.23 0.67 -7.16
CA ARG A 136 4.81 0.64 -5.76
C ARG A 136 5.14 -0.70 -5.12
N LEU A 137 5.88 -0.63 -4.02
CA LEU A 137 6.07 -1.73 -3.07
C LEU A 137 5.31 -1.46 -1.76
N HIS A 138 5.33 -2.42 -0.84
CA HIS A 138 4.79 -2.25 0.50
C HIS A 138 5.62 -3.00 1.55
N PHE A 139 5.73 -2.40 2.73
CA PHE A 139 6.48 -2.97 3.85
C PHE A 139 5.61 -3.69 4.90
N ALA A 140 4.33 -3.94 4.60
CA ALA A 140 3.43 -4.70 5.47
C ALA A 140 3.67 -6.23 5.36
N LYS A 141 4.92 -6.65 5.59
CA LYS A 141 5.36 -8.05 5.56
C LYS A 141 6.10 -8.40 6.85
N LYS A 142 6.50 -9.65 7.00
CA LYS A 142 7.44 -10.07 8.05
C LYS A 142 8.83 -9.52 7.73
N ASP A 143 9.64 -9.30 8.75
CA ASP A 143 10.99 -8.76 8.58
C ASP A 143 11.86 -9.65 7.70
N GLU A 144 11.75 -10.99 7.84
CA GLU A 144 12.48 -11.94 6.99
C GLU A 144 12.11 -11.77 5.49
N THR A 145 10.83 -11.44 5.21
CA THR A 145 10.37 -11.22 3.82
C THR A 145 10.93 -9.90 3.28
N LEU A 146 10.98 -8.85 4.10
CA LEU A 146 11.55 -7.56 3.72
C LEU A 146 13.06 -7.68 3.46
N LEU A 147 13.79 -8.34 4.35
CA LEU A 147 15.23 -8.61 4.17
C LEU A 147 15.51 -9.46 2.93
N SER A 148 14.71 -10.49 2.68
CA SER A 148 14.81 -11.29 1.46
C SER A 148 14.52 -10.49 0.19
N ALA A 149 13.58 -9.55 0.24
CA ALA A 149 13.32 -8.65 -0.89
C ALA A 149 14.50 -7.70 -1.13
N LEU A 150 15.08 -7.14 -0.08
CA LEU A 150 16.27 -6.28 -0.18
C LEU A 150 17.48 -7.05 -0.74
N ASP A 151 17.72 -8.28 -0.28
CA ASP A 151 18.76 -9.16 -0.83
C ASP A 151 18.57 -9.40 -2.33
N ARG A 152 17.34 -9.63 -2.79
CA ARG A 152 17.05 -9.75 -4.21
C ARG A 152 17.25 -8.44 -4.97
N LEU A 153 16.76 -7.33 -4.42
CA LEU A 153 16.93 -5.99 -5.00
C LEU A 153 18.39 -5.55 -5.07
N SER A 154 19.29 -6.10 -4.25
CA SER A 154 20.73 -5.80 -4.35
C SER A 154 21.34 -6.13 -5.71
N ARG A 155 20.71 -7.04 -6.47
CA ARG A 155 21.11 -7.44 -7.82
C ARG A 155 20.37 -6.70 -8.93
N LEU A 156 19.47 -5.77 -8.56
CA LEU A 156 18.56 -5.10 -9.50
C LEU A 156 19.33 -4.42 -10.64
N LYS A 157 20.31 -3.58 -10.29
CA LYS A 157 21.12 -2.83 -11.29
C LYS A 157 21.91 -3.75 -12.21
N GLN A 158 22.42 -4.85 -11.69
CA GLN A 158 23.16 -5.83 -12.50
C GLN A 158 22.26 -6.57 -13.48
N ILE A 159 21.01 -6.87 -13.09
CA ILE A 159 20.08 -7.69 -13.90
C ILE A 159 19.31 -6.84 -14.91
N MET A 160 18.93 -5.63 -14.54
CA MET A 160 18.00 -4.79 -15.29
C MET A 160 18.69 -3.71 -16.16
N CYS A 161 20.02 -3.54 -16.05
CA CYS A 161 20.80 -2.59 -16.87
C CYS A 161 21.63 -3.28 -17.96
N ASP A 162 21.64 -4.61 -18.03
CA ASP A 162 22.26 -5.41 -19.11
C ASP A 162 21.24 -5.65 -20.23
#